data_51f4d1f41ebb217a5672da8537c8d577
#
_entry.id   51f4d1f41ebb217a5672da8537c8d577
#
_cell.length_a   1.000
_cell.length_b   1.000
_cell.length_c   1.000
_cell.angle_alpha   90.00
_cell.angle_beta   90.00
_cell.angle_gamma   90.00
#
_symmetry.space_group_name_H-M   'P 1'
#
loop_
_entity.id
_entity.type
_entity.pdbx_description
1 polymer ?
#
loop_
_entity_poly.entity_id
_entity_poly.type
_entity_poly.pdbx_seq_one_letter_code
_entity_poly.pdbx_strand_id
1 'polypeptide(L)'
;MIFTDADMAALWLTLRLATTVTAALLIIGTPLAWWLARTGSWWKGPIGAIVALPLVLPSTVLGFYLLMLMGPNGFIGQFTQSLGLGTLPFTFWGLVVASALYSMPFVVQPIQNAIESLGDRPLEMAATLRAGPWDRFFTVVLPLASPGFITASILGFAHTVGEFG
;
A
#
# COMPACT_ATOMS: atom_id res chain seq x y z
N MET A 1 -8.22 -35.00 -6.74
CA MET A 1 -7.13 -34.04 -6.52
C MET A 1 -6.98 -33.95 -5.00
N ILE A 2 -5.92 -34.50 -4.46
CA ILE A 2 -5.64 -34.47 -3.02
C ILE A 2 -4.64 -33.33 -2.85
N PHE A 3 -5.05 -32.25 -2.19
CA PHE A 3 -4.13 -31.20 -1.77
C PHE A 3 -3.05 -31.82 -0.89
N THR A 4 -1.81 -31.57 -1.20
CA THR A 4 -0.68 -32.00 -0.39
C THR A 4 -0.48 -31.02 0.77
N ASP A 5 0.20 -31.45 1.83
CA ASP A 5 0.54 -30.56 2.97
C ASP A 5 1.37 -29.35 2.49
N ALA A 6 2.15 -29.52 1.42
CA ALA A 6 2.90 -28.42 0.79
C ALA A 6 1.98 -27.39 0.14
N ASP A 7 0.90 -27.83 -0.53
CA ASP A 7 -0.08 -26.93 -1.16
C ASP A 7 -0.82 -26.09 -0.11
N MET A 8 -1.19 -26.73 1.02
CA MET A 8 -1.83 -26.03 2.14
C MET A 8 -0.89 -25.01 2.78
N ALA A 9 0.38 -25.35 2.94
CA ALA A 9 1.39 -24.42 3.47
C ALA A 9 1.60 -23.22 2.54
N ALA A 10 1.64 -23.44 1.21
CA ALA A 10 1.77 -22.38 0.23
C ALA A 10 0.55 -21.44 0.23
N LEU A 11 -0.68 -22.01 0.24
CA LEU A 11 -1.92 -21.23 0.35
C LEU A 11 -1.96 -20.39 1.62
N TRP A 12 -1.59 -20.98 2.76
CA TRP A 12 -1.56 -20.26 4.03
C TRP A 12 -0.56 -19.11 4.03
N LEU A 13 0.63 -19.34 3.46
CA LEU A 13 1.66 -18.30 3.32
C LEU A 13 1.16 -17.15 2.44
N THR A 14 0.55 -17.44 1.28
CA THR A 14 0.01 -16.44 0.36
C THR A 14 -1.10 -15.62 1.02
N LEU A 15 -2.05 -16.26 1.70
CA LEU A 15 -3.13 -15.56 2.41
C LEU A 15 -2.60 -14.68 3.54
N ARG A 16 -1.65 -15.19 4.32
CA ARG A 16 -0.99 -14.41 5.37
C ARG A 16 -0.23 -13.22 4.80
N LEU A 17 0.49 -13.40 3.71
CA LEU A 17 1.20 -12.33 3.00
C LEU A 17 0.22 -11.28 2.51
N ALA A 18 -0.81 -11.67 1.75
CA ALA A 18 -1.80 -10.76 1.18
C ALA A 18 -2.53 -9.95 2.26
N THR A 19 -2.93 -10.60 3.36
CA THR A 19 -3.59 -9.92 4.48
C THR A 19 -2.65 -8.91 5.14
N THR A 20 -1.40 -9.31 5.40
CA THR A 20 -0.41 -8.43 6.04
C THR A 20 -0.08 -7.22 5.16
N VAL A 21 0.14 -7.44 3.87
CA VAL A 21 0.45 -6.38 2.90
C VAL A 21 -0.73 -5.42 2.75
N THR A 22 -1.95 -5.95 2.58
CA THR A 22 -3.16 -5.11 2.45
C THR A 22 -3.38 -4.28 3.70
N ALA A 23 -3.27 -4.85 4.90
CA ALA A 23 -3.42 -4.12 6.15
C ALA A 23 -2.34 -3.02 6.30
N ALA A 24 -1.08 -3.35 6.01
CA ALA A 24 0.01 -2.38 6.04
C ALA A 24 -0.21 -1.23 5.04
N LEU A 25 -0.64 -1.55 3.81
CA LEU A 25 -0.92 -0.56 2.79
C LEU A 25 -2.14 0.31 3.12
N LEU A 26 -3.18 -0.24 3.75
CA LEU A 26 -4.30 0.57 4.23
C LEU A 26 -3.86 1.56 5.31
N ILE A 27 -2.98 1.14 6.23
CA ILE A 27 -2.48 2.01 7.30
C ILE A 27 -1.53 3.09 6.75
N ILE A 28 -0.56 2.71 5.92
CA ILE A 28 0.47 3.62 5.40
C ILE A 28 -0.02 4.38 4.17
N GLY A 29 -0.77 3.71 3.30
CA GLY A 29 -1.30 4.27 2.05
C GLY A 29 -2.42 5.29 2.28
N THR A 30 -3.22 5.15 3.34
CA THR A 30 -4.31 6.09 3.63
C THR A 30 -3.80 7.52 3.89
N PRO A 31 -2.80 7.78 4.75
CA PRO A 31 -2.24 9.12 4.91
C PRO A 31 -1.63 9.66 3.61
N LEU A 32 -0.98 8.81 2.82
CA LEU A 32 -0.43 9.19 1.53
C LEU A 32 -1.52 9.56 0.52
N ALA A 33 -2.56 8.73 0.41
CA ALA A 33 -3.73 8.98 -0.44
C ALA A 33 -4.46 10.26 -0.03
N TRP A 34 -4.63 10.47 1.28
CA TRP A 34 -5.20 11.70 1.82
C TRP A 34 -4.38 12.93 1.43
N TRP A 35 -3.07 12.86 1.62
CA TRP A 35 -2.18 13.97 1.27
C TRP A 35 -2.23 14.25 -0.23
N LEU A 36 -2.16 13.20 -1.07
CA LEU A 36 -2.24 13.33 -2.54
C LEU A 36 -3.59 13.92 -2.97
N ALA A 37 -4.69 13.53 -2.34
CA ALA A 37 -6.03 14.02 -2.67
C ALA A 37 -6.22 15.50 -2.32
N ARG A 38 -5.58 15.98 -1.24
CA ARG A 38 -5.85 17.31 -0.65
C ARG A 38 -4.77 18.34 -0.90
N THR A 39 -3.58 17.92 -1.34
CA THR A 39 -2.47 18.85 -1.55
C THR A 39 -2.59 19.60 -2.86
N GLY A 40 -2.34 20.93 -2.81
CA GLY A 40 -2.11 21.77 -3.99
C GLY A 40 -0.62 21.91 -4.34
N SER A 41 0.27 21.18 -3.67
CA SER A 41 1.71 21.27 -3.87
C SER A 41 2.13 20.70 -5.23
N TRP A 42 3.17 21.27 -5.83
CA TRP A 42 3.78 20.74 -7.05
C TRP A 42 4.35 19.32 -6.87
N TRP A 43 4.65 18.90 -5.65
CA TRP A 43 5.08 17.54 -5.30
C TRP A 43 4.00 16.47 -5.53
N LYS A 44 2.73 16.88 -5.69
CA LYS A 44 1.63 15.94 -6.01
C LYS A 44 1.95 15.11 -7.25
N GLY A 45 2.42 15.74 -8.32
CA GLY A 45 2.76 15.07 -9.57
C GLY A 45 3.88 14.03 -9.42
N PRO A 46 5.08 14.43 -8.98
CA PRO A 46 6.19 13.50 -8.77
C PRO A 46 5.87 12.34 -7.83
N ILE A 47 5.24 12.60 -6.68
CA ILE A 47 4.89 11.54 -5.73
C ILE A 47 3.81 10.61 -6.30
N GLY A 48 2.80 11.17 -6.98
CA GLY A 48 1.80 10.36 -7.68
C GLY A 48 2.40 9.47 -8.77
N ALA A 49 3.39 9.98 -9.51
CA ALA A 49 4.14 9.21 -10.51
C ALA A 49 4.94 8.07 -9.85
N ILE A 50 5.59 8.31 -8.71
CA ILE A 50 6.31 7.26 -7.96
C ILE A 50 5.33 6.17 -7.48
N VAL A 51 4.17 6.56 -6.95
CA VAL A 51 3.13 5.61 -6.53
C VAL A 51 2.63 4.78 -7.71
N ALA A 52 2.48 5.37 -8.90
CA ALA A 52 2.00 4.69 -10.10
C ALA A 52 3.09 3.89 -10.83
N LEU A 53 4.36 4.09 -10.51
CA LEU A 53 5.50 3.50 -11.20
C LEU A 53 5.46 1.97 -11.30
N PRO A 54 5.01 1.21 -10.28
CA PRO A 54 4.86 -0.24 -10.38
C PRO A 54 3.88 -0.72 -11.45
N LEU A 55 2.92 0.10 -11.86
CA LEU A 55 1.98 -0.26 -12.94
C LEU A 55 2.63 -0.28 -14.33
N VAL A 56 3.70 0.49 -14.49
CA VAL A 56 4.39 0.66 -15.78
C VAL A 56 5.60 -0.24 -15.90
N LEU A 57 6.28 -0.51 -14.79
CA LEU A 57 7.47 -1.34 -14.77
C LEU A 57 7.13 -2.83 -14.84
N PRO A 58 7.83 -3.61 -15.71
CA PRO A 58 7.74 -5.06 -15.67
C PRO A 58 8.12 -5.60 -14.29
N SER A 59 7.39 -6.63 -13.82
CA SER A 59 7.59 -7.23 -12.49
C SER A 59 9.03 -7.73 -12.28
N THR A 60 9.63 -8.30 -13.29
CA THR A 60 11.01 -8.78 -13.25
C THR A 60 12.02 -7.64 -13.03
N VAL A 61 11.79 -6.49 -13.66
CA VAL A 61 12.66 -5.32 -13.52
C VAL A 61 12.57 -4.74 -12.10
N LEU A 62 11.35 -4.55 -11.60
CA LEU A 62 11.15 -4.05 -10.25
C LEU A 62 11.72 -5.03 -9.21
N GLY A 63 11.45 -6.33 -9.36
CA GLY A 63 11.98 -7.38 -8.50
C GLY A 63 13.51 -7.38 -8.45
N PHE A 64 14.17 -7.23 -9.60
CA PHE A 64 15.63 -7.15 -9.67
C PHE A 64 16.17 -5.94 -8.89
N TYR A 65 15.60 -4.74 -9.09
CA TYR A 65 16.03 -3.55 -8.36
C TYR A 65 15.76 -3.65 -6.87
N LEU A 66 14.64 -4.25 -6.47
CA LEU A 66 14.34 -4.49 -5.06
C LEU A 66 15.34 -5.47 -4.43
N LEU A 67 15.70 -6.54 -5.12
CA LEU A 67 16.73 -7.47 -4.64
C LEU A 67 18.09 -6.77 -4.49
N MET A 68 18.47 -5.90 -5.41
CA MET A 68 19.69 -5.10 -5.28
C MET A 68 19.63 -4.14 -4.08
N LEU A 69 18.54 -3.43 -3.90
CA LEU A 69 18.37 -2.46 -2.80
C LEU A 69 18.31 -3.12 -1.43
N MET A 70 17.66 -4.29 -1.33
CA MET A 70 17.49 -5.04 -0.08
C MET A 70 18.63 -6.00 0.20
N GLY A 71 19.47 -6.27 -0.79
CA GLY A 71 20.64 -7.14 -0.68
C GLY A 71 21.73 -6.56 0.23
N PRO A 72 22.76 -7.36 0.58
CA PRO A 72 23.78 -6.96 1.58
C PRO A 72 24.56 -5.70 1.19
N ASN A 73 24.67 -5.41 -0.10
CA ASN A 73 25.36 -4.23 -0.64
C ASN A 73 24.40 -3.07 -0.95
N GLY A 74 23.08 -3.28 -0.83
CA GLY A 74 22.07 -2.25 -1.08
C GLY A 74 21.85 -1.36 0.14
N PHE A 75 21.32 -0.16 -0.11
CA PHE A 75 21.07 0.82 0.96
C PHE A 75 20.12 0.28 2.05
N ILE A 76 19.03 -0.39 1.67
CA ILE A 76 18.08 -0.98 2.62
C ILE A 76 18.73 -2.14 3.36
N GLY A 77 19.49 -3.00 2.65
CA GLY A 77 20.16 -4.14 3.27
C GLY A 77 21.23 -3.73 4.27
N GLN A 78 22.02 -2.71 3.97
CA GLN A 78 23.00 -2.16 4.92
C GLN A 78 22.30 -1.56 6.16
N PHE A 79 21.21 -0.85 5.96
CA PHE A 79 20.44 -0.28 7.06
C PHE A 79 19.84 -1.37 7.96
N THR A 80 19.24 -2.42 7.40
CA THR A 80 18.70 -3.54 8.20
C THR A 80 19.78 -4.34 8.91
N GLN A 81 20.96 -4.51 8.31
CA GLN A 81 22.12 -5.13 8.95
C GLN A 81 22.64 -4.30 10.12
N SER A 82 22.70 -2.97 9.98
CA SER A 82 23.13 -2.07 11.07
C SER A 82 22.19 -2.11 12.28
N LEU A 83 20.91 -2.47 12.07
CA LEU A 83 19.93 -2.70 13.12
C LEU A 83 19.94 -4.14 13.68
N GLY A 84 20.82 -5.01 13.19
CA GLY A 84 20.90 -6.41 13.63
C GLY A 84 19.79 -7.30 13.08
N LEU A 85 18.99 -6.83 12.11
CA LEU A 85 17.85 -7.56 11.52
C LEU A 85 18.26 -8.50 10.36
N GLY A 86 19.53 -8.50 9.96
CA GLY A 86 20.01 -9.27 8.82
C GLY A 86 19.59 -8.71 7.47
N THR A 87 19.68 -9.54 6.41
CA THR A 87 19.24 -9.18 5.05
C THR A 87 17.78 -9.56 4.82
N LEU A 88 17.03 -8.70 4.15
CA LEU A 88 15.61 -8.90 3.85
C LEU A 88 15.32 -9.89 2.69
N PRO A 89 16.17 -10.01 1.64
CA PRO A 89 15.91 -10.92 0.52
C PRO A 89 15.59 -12.34 1.00
N PHE A 90 14.59 -12.96 0.37
CA PHE A 90 14.12 -14.32 0.67
C PHE A 90 13.56 -14.52 2.09
N THR A 91 13.26 -13.45 2.81
CA THR A 91 12.54 -13.51 4.09
C THR A 91 11.06 -13.12 3.91
N PHE A 92 10.20 -13.52 4.86
CA PHE A 92 8.80 -13.10 4.85
C PHE A 92 8.65 -11.57 4.83
N TRP A 93 9.44 -10.86 5.62
CA TRP A 93 9.40 -9.40 5.66
C TRP A 93 9.92 -8.74 4.37
N GLY A 94 10.89 -9.37 3.72
CA GLY A 94 11.32 -8.95 2.37
C GLY A 94 10.21 -9.07 1.34
N LEU A 95 9.46 -10.18 1.39
CA LEU A 95 8.26 -10.36 0.55
C LEU A 95 7.20 -9.32 0.87
N VAL A 96 6.93 -9.03 2.14
CA VAL A 96 5.97 -7.98 2.55
C VAL A 96 6.35 -6.61 1.97
N VAL A 97 7.61 -6.20 2.07
CA VAL A 97 8.07 -4.92 1.53
C VAL A 97 7.97 -4.88 0.01
N ALA A 98 8.40 -5.94 -0.68
CA ALA A 98 8.33 -6.03 -2.13
C ALA A 98 6.87 -5.97 -2.62
N SER A 99 6.00 -6.80 -2.02
CA SER A 99 4.56 -6.83 -2.36
C SER A 99 3.86 -5.51 -2.03
N ALA A 100 4.23 -4.86 -0.93
CA ALA A 100 3.67 -3.55 -0.58
C ALA A 100 4.02 -2.49 -1.62
N LEU A 101 5.26 -2.44 -2.09
CA LEU A 101 5.65 -1.52 -3.16
C LEU A 101 4.92 -1.82 -4.47
N TYR A 102 4.76 -3.10 -4.80
CA TYR A 102 4.07 -3.54 -6.00
C TYR A 102 2.58 -3.23 -5.98
N SER A 103 1.93 -3.50 -4.83
CA SER A 103 0.48 -3.33 -4.65
C SER A 103 0.08 -1.91 -4.24
N MET A 104 1.06 -1.02 -4.01
CA MET A 104 0.82 0.36 -3.56
C MET A 104 -0.19 1.12 -4.44
N PRO A 105 -0.08 1.13 -5.79
CA PRO A 105 -1.03 1.87 -6.62
C PRO A 105 -2.46 1.34 -6.50
N PHE A 106 -2.64 0.03 -6.30
CA PHE A 106 -3.95 -0.61 -6.19
C PHE A 106 -4.68 -0.26 -4.89
N VAL A 107 -3.96 0.24 -3.89
CA VAL A 107 -4.54 0.71 -2.63
C VAL A 107 -4.63 2.23 -2.59
N VAL A 108 -3.55 2.92 -2.93
CA VAL A 108 -3.49 4.39 -2.81
C VAL A 108 -4.43 5.09 -3.79
N GLN A 109 -4.47 4.67 -5.06
CA GLN A 109 -5.27 5.36 -6.08
C GLN A 109 -6.79 5.28 -5.83
N PRO A 110 -7.40 4.13 -5.50
CA PRO A 110 -8.83 4.09 -5.20
C PRO A 110 -9.22 4.94 -3.99
N ILE A 111 -8.38 4.96 -2.95
CA ILE A 111 -8.61 5.81 -1.77
C ILE A 111 -8.49 7.28 -2.15
N GLN A 112 -7.43 7.65 -2.88
CA GLN A 112 -7.22 9.02 -3.36
C GLN A 112 -8.41 9.51 -4.18
N ASN A 113 -8.84 8.73 -5.19
CA ASN A 113 -9.96 9.06 -6.07
C ASN A 113 -11.26 9.22 -5.29
N ALA A 114 -11.52 8.34 -4.31
CA ALA A 114 -12.70 8.44 -3.45
C ALA A 114 -12.69 9.72 -2.61
N ILE A 115 -11.53 10.09 -2.04
CA ILE A 115 -11.39 11.31 -1.26
C ILE A 115 -11.51 12.56 -2.16
N GLU A 116 -10.92 12.55 -3.35
CA GLU A 116 -11.02 13.66 -4.31
C GLU A 116 -12.48 13.88 -4.76
N SER A 117 -13.24 12.80 -4.95
CA SER A 117 -14.64 12.87 -5.37
C SER A 117 -15.58 13.49 -4.34
N LEU A 118 -15.21 13.50 -3.05
CA LEU A 118 -16.00 14.15 -2.01
C LEU A 118 -16.03 15.68 -2.14
N GLY A 119 -15.00 16.26 -2.75
CA GLY A 119 -14.83 17.72 -2.79
C GLY A 119 -14.58 18.33 -1.42
N ASP A 120 -14.72 19.66 -1.32
CA ASP A 120 -14.43 20.42 -0.11
C ASP A 120 -15.64 20.60 0.81
N ARG A 121 -16.84 20.62 0.23
CA ARG A 121 -18.08 20.94 0.96
C ARG A 121 -18.32 20.15 2.24
N PRO A 122 -18.24 18.82 2.28
CA PRO A 122 -18.47 18.04 3.50
C PRO A 122 -17.47 18.38 4.62
N LEU A 123 -16.23 18.67 4.24
CA LEU A 123 -15.16 19.01 5.18
C LEU A 123 -15.30 20.44 5.73
N GLU A 124 -15.74 21.37 4.88
CA GLU A 124 -16.05 22.75 5.28
C GLU A 124 -17.24 22.78 6.26
N MET A 125 -18.29 22.01 5.97
CA MET A 125 -19.44 21.87 6.89
C MET A 125 -19.01 21.30 8.24
N ALA A 126 -18.19 20.26 8.28
CA ALA A 126 -17.64 19.71 9.52
C ALA A 126 -16.74 20.74 10.25
N ALA A 127 -16.05 21.59 9.49
CA ALA A 127 -15.24 22.67 10.07
C ALA A 127 -16.07 23.71 10.80
N THR A 128 -17.24 24.08 10.27
CA THR A 128 -18.16 25.03 10.94
C THR A 128 -18.67 24.49 12.26
N LEU A 129 -18.75 23.17 12.41
CA LEU A 129 -19.11 22.47 13.65
C LEU A 129 -17.93 22.28 14.62
N ARG A 130 -16.78 22.95 14.36
CA ARG A 130 -15.55 22.86 15.15
C ARG A 130 -14.95 21.44 15.22
N ALA A 131 -15.28 20.56 14.28
CA ALA A 131 -14.67 19.23 14.21
C ALA A 131 -13.15 19.30 13.98
N GLY A 132 -12.38 18.60 14.80
CA GLY A 132 -10.92 18.50 14.64
C GLY A 132 -10.50 17.71 13.38
N PRO A 133 -9.22 17.74 12.97
CA PRO A 133 -8.77 17.03 11.76
C PRO A 133 -9.05 15.53 11.81
N TRP A 134 -8.78 14.87 12.93
CA TRP A 134 -9.05 13.45 13.15
C TRP A 134 -10.55 13.13 13.19
N ASP A 135 -11.32 14.00 13.82
CA ASP A 135 -12.78 13.87 13.90
C ASP A 135 -13.38 13.96 12.49
N ARG A 136 -12.98 14.93 11.67
CA ARG A 136 -13.40 15.02 10.26
C ARG A 136 -13.02 13.79 9.45
N PHE A 137 -11.82 13.23 9.69
CA PHE A 137 -11.40 12.03 8.99
C PHE A 137 -12.31 10.85 9.32
N PHE A 138 -12.53 10.54 10.60
CA PHE A 138 -13.29 9.36 11.01
C PHE A 138 -14.80 9.52 10.86
N THR A 139 -15.35 10.73 11.05
CA THR A 139 -16.81 10.94 11.00
C THR A 139 -17.34 11.37 9.64
N VAL A 140 -16.50 11.92 8.77
CA VAL A 140 -16.92 12.42 7.46
C VAL A 140 -16.23 11.68 6.34
N VAL A 141 -14.88 11.71 6.30
CA VAL A 141 -14.14 11.20 5.15
C VAL A 141 -14.24 9.68 5.05
N LEU A 142 -13.94 8.98 6.12
CA LEU A 142 -13.92 7.52 6.13
C LEU A 142 -15.29 6.91 5.77
N PRO A 143 -16.43 7.37 6.33
CA PRO A 143 -17.75 6.88 5.92
C PRO A 143 -18.09 7.21 4.47
N LEU A 144 -17.84 8.44 4.02
CA LEU A 144 -18.19 8.86 2.65
C LEU A 144 -17.27 8.27 1.59
N ALA A 145 -15.98 8.09 1.89
CA ALA A 145 -15.00 7.45 1.00
C ALA A 145 -14.96 5.92 1.17
N SER A 146 -15.82 5.31 1.99
CA SER A 146 -15.82 3.86 2.26
C SER A 146 -15.82 2.98 1.01
N PRO A 147 -16.52 3.31 -0.10
CA PRO A 147 -16.42 2.52 -1.32
C PRO A 147 -14.99 2.44 -1.87
N GLY A 148 -14.22 3.54 -1.78
CA GLY A 148 -12.81 3.57 -2.17
C GLY A 148 -11.93 2.69 -1.29
N PHE A 149 -12.17 2.67 0.03
CA PHE A 149 -11.45 1.80 0.97
C PHE A 149 -11.76 0.32 0.73
N ILE A 150 -13.02 -0.01 0.45
CA ILE A 150 -13.43 -1.39 0.10
C ILE A 150 -12.74 -1.81 -1.21
N THR A 151 -12.80 -0.97 -2.24
CA THR A 151 -12.13 -1.23 -3.53
C THR A 151 -10.63 -1.41 -3.34
N ALA A 152 -9.97 -0.54 -2.59
CA ALA A 152 -8.55 -0.62 -2.27
C ALA A 152 -8.19 -1.92 -1.56
N SER A 153 -9.01 -2.34 -0.60
CA SER A 153 -8.81 -3.60 0.14
C SER A 153 -8.92 -4.82 -0.77
N ILE A 154 -9.93 -4.86 -1.63
CA ILE A 154 -10.15 -5.97 -2.56
C ILE A 154 -9.03 -6.00 -3.60
N LEU A 155 -8.70 -4.86 -4.23
CA LEU A 155 -7.68 -4.80 -5.27
C LEU A 155 -6.28 -5.09 -4.71
N GLY A 156 -5.92 -4.51 -3.56
CA GLY A 156 -4.63 -4.76 -2.92
C GLY A 156 -4.46 -6.23 -2.52
N PHE A 157 -5.49 -6.83 -1.94
CA PHE A 157 -5.50 -8.25 -1.58
C PHE A 157 -5.41 -9.15 -2.82
N ALA A 158 -6.30 -8.95 -3.80
CA ALA A 158 -6.35 -9.75 -5.02
C ALA A 158 -5.06 -9.65 -5.83
N HIS A 159 -4.47 -8.45 -5.93
CA HIS A 159 -3.19 -8.24 -6.61
C HIS A 159 -2.06 -9.02 -5.93
N THR A 160 -1.95 -8.93 -4.59
CA THR A 160 -0.91 -9.68 -3.85
C THR A 160 -1.09 -11.19 -3.97
N VAL A 161 -2.34 -11.69 -3.92
CA VAL A 161 -2.61 -13.12 -4.14
C VAL A 161 -2.24 -13.53 -5.57
N GLY A 162 -2.61 -12.73 -6.57
CA GLY A 162 -2.32 -13.05 -7.98
C GLY A 162 -0.84 -12.97 -8.36
N GLU A 163 -0.02 -12.25 -7.59
CA GLU A 163 1.41 -12.14 -7.81
C GLU A 163 2.18 -13.35 -7.28
N PHE A 164 1.70 -13.99 -6.20
CA PHE A 164 2.40 -15.07 -5.49
C PHE A 164 1.62 -16.39 -5.43
N GLY A 165 0.40 -16.43 -5.99
CA GLY A 165 -0.48 -17.60 -5.98
C GLY A 165 -0.32 -18.57 -7.17
#